data_2d7b85fa6873b542e26308f45d6ec7dc
#
_entry.id   2d7b85fa6873b542e26308f45d6ec7dc
#
_cell.length_a   1.000
_cell.length_b   1.000
_cell.length_c   1.000
_cell.angle_alpha   90.00
_cell.angle_beta   90.00
_cell.angle_gamma   90.00
#
_symmetry.space_group_name_H-M   'P 1'
#
loop_
_entity.id
_entity.type
_entity.pdbx_description
1 polymer ?
#
loop_
_entity_poly.entity_id
_entity_poly.type
_entity_poly.pdbx_seq_one_letter_code
_entity_poly.pdbx_strand_id
1 'polypeptide(L)'
;RGVCYNAKNGGYIDNVPGTWSGEGRGSFPSGGTTTFEVDDNAALVEENFNDSEYTGFRISSAHSINDDWEMLITHLDQDLSADGVFDYDPAKGDLLVSRFVEDTLDDSFSQTSLTLEGRLGKLDALYTGAYLERESEQQVDYSGYANVGAWLPYYVCNYTAYNLCGPATVSVELLDDNQRTTHEFRVSSNEVSDLPFSYTAGVFIDESILETENDYCYLGTDHPYASAGTWAAYQANNPLPGAWSREGRVRRPACRFFNDLKRTEEQTAYFAEMTFPVSDKLDLIVGARKYDLDVDYTGQSKFGYRGSNVANGRDYDVSGDHSADPL
;
A
#
# COMPACT_ATOMS: atom_id res chain seq x y z
N ARG A 1 -6.59 31.60 3.33
CA ARG A 1 -6.92 30.90 4.58
C ARG A 1 -5.85 29.84 4.86
N GLY A 2 -5.37 29.78 6.11
CA GLY A 2 -4.45 28.73 6.57
C GLY A 2 -5.05 28.00 7.76
N VAL A 3 -4.77 26.71 7.86
CA VAL A 3 -5.09 25.85 9.00
C VAL A 3 -3.86 25.00 9.26
N CYS A 4 -3.44 24.92 10.52
CA CYS A 4 -2.47 23.94 10.98
C CYS A 4 -3.13 23.11 12.07
N TYR A 5 -2.81 21.84 12.14
CA TYR A 5 -3.37 20.94 13.14
C TYR A 5 -2.31 19.95 13.62
N ASN A 6 -2.48 19.56 14.86
CA ASN A 6 -1.83 18.41 15.45
C ASN A 6 -2.91 17.71 16.30
N ALA A 7 -3.08 16.42 16.10
CA ALA A 7 -4.05 15.61 16.83
C ALA A 7 -3.35 14.33 17.30
N LYS A 8 -3.49 14.05 18.59
CA LYS A 8 -3.00 12.82 19.21
C LYS A 8 -4.18 12.02 19.71
N ASN A 9 -4.24 10.77 19.31
CA ASN A 9 -5.21 9.81 19.79
C ASN A 9 -4.46 8.80 20.67
N GLY A 10 -4.88 8.66 21.92
CA GLY A 10 -4.35 7.61 22.78
C GLY A 10 -4.81 6.24 22.31
N GLY A 11 -3.97 5.23 22.55
CA GLY A 11 -4.30 3.85 22.32
C GLY A 11 -5.43 3.33 23.22
N TYR A 12 -5.94 2.18 22.90
CA TYR A 12 -7.01 1.51 23.66
C TYR A 12 -6.92 -0.02 23.60
N ILE A 13 -5.91 -0.54 22.91
CA ILE A 13 -5.60 -1.98 22.82
C ILE A 13 -4.32 -2.24 23.60
N ASP A 14 -4.32 -3.30 24.39
CA ASP A 14 -3.15 -3.71 25.15
C ASP A 14 -2.42 -4.85 24.44
N ASN A 15 -1.10 -4.70 24.28
CA ASN A 15 -0.25 -5.82 23.91
C ASN A 15 0.16 -6.57 25.17
N VAL A 16 -0.48 -7.72 25.42
CA VAL A 16 -0.30 -8.50 26.63
C VAL A 16 0.78 -9.58 26.46
N PRO A 17 1.40 -10.04 27.59
CA PRO A 17 2.40 -11.09 27.53
C PRO A 17 1.89 -12.35 26.82
N GLY A 18 2.70 -12.89 25.93
CA GLY A 18 2.41 -14.09 25.17
C GLY A 18 3.66 -14.82 24.75
N THR A 19 3.48 -16.06 24.32
CA THR A 19 4.52 -16.87 23.70
C THR A 19 4.05 -17.36 22.34
N TRP A 20 4.96 -17.43 21.39
CA TRP A 20 4.73 -17.89 20.04
C TRP A 20 5.66 -19.03 19.70
N SER A 21 5.12 -20.20 19.36
CA SER A 21 5.92 -21.37 18.98
C SER A 21 5.70 -21.79 17.52
N GLY A 22 4.79 -21.12 16.81
CA GLY A 22 4.36 -21.60 15.51
C GLY A 22 3.81 -23.03 15.64
N GLU A 23 2.54 -23.24 15.77
CA GLU A 23 1.99 -24.58 15.82
C GLU A 23 2.41 -25.35 14.56
N GLY A 24 3.42 -26.21 14.72
CA GLY A 24 4.02 -26.96 13.63
C GLY A 24 3.05 -27.87 12.90
N ARG A 25 2.31 -27.31 11.98
CA ARG A 25 1.52 -28.05 10.98
C ARG A 25 2.39 -28.46 9.81
N GLY A 26 3.49 -29.11 10.06
CA GLY A 26 4.34 -29.59 8.99
C GLY A 26 4.92 -30.94 9.32
N SER A 27 4.18 -32.01 9.07
CA SER A 27 4.84 -33.29 8.80
C SER A 27 5.59 -33.12 7.49
N PHE A 28 6.83 -32.62 7.54
CA PHE A 28 7.69 -32.64 6.37
C PHE A 28 8.02 -34.08 5.97
N PRO A 29 8.51 -34.31 4.75
CA PRO A 29 8.70 -35.67 4.17
C PRO A 29 9.49 -36.64 5.00
N SER A 30 10.21 -36.16 6.04
CA SER A 30 10.96 -36.98 6.98
C SER A 30 10.12 -37.64 8.09
N GLY A 31 8.83 -37.29 8.22
CA GLY A 31 7.96 -37.83 9.29
C GLY A 31 8.33 -37.42 10.70
N GLY A 32 9.23 -36.45 10.87
CA GLY A 32 9.66 -35.95 12.18
C GLY A 32 8.73 -34.84 12.68
N THR A 33 8.68 -34.68 14.01
CA THR A 33 8.01 -33.55 14.64
C THR A 33 8.94 -32.33 14.54
N THR A 34 8.47 -31.30 13.86
CA THR A 34 9.16 -30.00 13.80
C THR A 34 8.93 -29.26 15.11
N THR A 35 10.00 -28.79 15.74
CA THR A 35 9.94 -27.99 16.97
C THR A 35 10.56 -26.64 16.68
N PHE A 36 9.74 -25.60 16.73
CA PHE A 36 10.21 -24.22 16.66
C PHE A 36 10.71 -23.74 18.01
N GLU A 37 11.68 -22.85 18.00
CA GLU A 37 12.03 -22.12 19.21
C GLU A 37 10.84 -21.26 19.64
N VAL A 38 10.59 -21.24 20.94
CA VAL A 38 9.51 -20.40 21.49
C VAL A 38 10.02 -18.99 21.61
N ASP A 39 9.31 -18.08 20.98
CA ASP A 39 9.52 -16.64 21.09
C ASP A 39 8.57 -16.04 22.13
N ASP A 40 8.95 -14.95 22.77
CA ASP A 40 8.10 -14.18 23.65
C ASP A 40 8.10 -12.71 23.25
N ASN A 41 7.07 -11.99 23.69
CA ASN A 41 6.91 -10.57 23.39
C ASN A 41 7.20 -9.67 24.59
N ALA A 42 7.97 -10.12 25.55
CA ALA A 42 8.16 -9.37 26.81
C ALA A 42 8.67 -7.94 26.60
N ALA A 43 9.44 -7.71 25.54
CA ALA A 43 9.95 -6.38 25.19
C ALA A 43 8.91 -5.45 24.55
N LEU A 44 7.79 -6.00 24.08
CA LEU A 44 6.73 -5.30 23.34
C LEU A 44 5.43 -5.18 24.15
N VAL A 45 5.42 -5.64 25.41
CA VAL A 45 4.25 -5.57 26.28
C VAL A 45 3.98 -4.12 26.66
N GLU A 46 2.80 -3.63 26.33
CA GLU A 46 2.42 -2.23 26.53
C GLU A 46 0.91 -2.10 26.67
N GLU A 47 0.44 -1.22 27.59
CA GLU A 47 -0.96 -0.83 27.69
C GLU A 47 -1.27 0.29 26.69
N ASN A 48 -2.41 0.18 26.00
CA ASN A 48 -2.86 1.17 25.02
C ASN A 48 -1.81 1.42 23.90
N PHE A 49 -1.19 0.37 23.40
CA PHE A 49 -0.04 0.44 22.49
C PHE A 49 -0.38 0.94 21.07
N ASN A 50 -1.66 1.15 20.74
CA ASN A 50 -2.12 1.55 19.42
C ASN A 50 -2.48 3.04 19.36
N ASP A 51 -1.55 3.90 19.69
CA ASP A 51 -1.75 5.33 19.60
C ASP A 51 -1.47 5.87 18.19
N SER A 52 -1.86 7.12 17.94
CA SER A 52 -1.59 7.76 16.65
C SER A 52 -1.46 9.28 16.78
N GLU A 53 -0.62 9.86 15.95
CA GLU A 53 -0.43 11.29 15.84
C GLU A 53 -0.60 11.74 14.38
N TYR A 54 -1.41 12.80 14.21
CA TYR A 54 -1.59 13.50 12.93
C TYR A 54 -1.01 14.90 13.04
N THR A 55 -0.18 15.27 12.10
CA THR A 55 0.33 16.64 11.97
C THR A 55 0.13 17.10 10.54
N GLY A 56 -0.30 18.33 10.35
CA GLY A 56 -0.43 18.84 9.00
C GLY A 56 -0.86 20.30 8.92
N PHE A 57 -0.87 20.78 7.71
CA PHE A 57 -1.37 22.11 7.41
C PHE A 57 -2.10 22.14 6.06
N ARG A 58 -2.99 23.12 5.91
CA ARG A 58 -3.66 23.45 4.67
C ARG A 58 -3.61 24.95 4.45
N ILE A 59 -3.17 25.35 3.27
CA ILE A 59 -3.18 26.76 2.85
C ILE A 59 -4.03 26.85 1.58
N SER A 60 -4.97 27.80 1.57
CA SER A 60 -5.77 28.10 0.38
C SER A 60 -5.72 29.60 0.11
N SER A 61 -5.57 29.94 -1.16
CA SER A 61 -5.59 31.33 -1.64
C SER A 61 -6.57 31.45 -2.79
N ALA A 62 -7.57 32.33 -2.62
CA ALA A 62 -8.54 32.64 -3.65
C ALA A 62 -8.22 34.04 -4.23
N HIS A 63 -8.27 34.14 -5.54
CA HIS A 63 -7.97 35.36 -6.30
C HIS A 63 -9.06 35.60 -7.33
N SER A 64 -9.72 36.77 -7.25
CA SER A 64 -10.56 37.28 -8.33
C SER A 64 -9.64 37.88 -9.38
N ILE A 65 -9.51 37.23 -10.55
CA ILE A 65 -8.68 37.70 -11.66
C ILE A 65 -9.33 38.94 -12.30
N ASN A 66 -10.64 38.88 -12.46
CA ASN A 66 -11.52 39.96 -12.90
C ASN A 66 -12.96 39.65 -12.49
N ASP A 67 -13.94 40.40 -12.97
CA ASP A 67 -15.36 40.25 -12.60
C ASP A 67 -15.97 38.91 -13.04
N ASP A 68 -15.34 38.20 -13.99
CA ASP A 68 -15.83 36.96 -14.55
C ASP A 68 -15.01 35.74 -14.16
N TRP A 69 -13.81 35.91 -13.61
CA TRP A 69 -12.88 34.79 -13.37
C TRP A 69 -12.33 34.80 -11.97
N GLU A 70 -12.39 33.61 -11.33
CA GLU A 70 -11.82 33.32 -10.04
C GLU A 70 -10.83 32.15 -10.11
N MET A 71 -9.81 32.20 -9.26
CA MET A 71 -8.79 31.17 -9.12
C MET A 71 -8.64 30.81 -7.65
N LEU A 72 -8.64 29.52 -7.36
CA LEU A 72 -8.34 28.97 -6.05
C LEU A 72 -7.13 28.04 -6.15
N ILE A 73 -6.12 28.31 -5.36
CA ILE A 73 -4.97 27.41 -5.15
C ILE A 73 -5.07 26.88 -3.74
N THR A 74 -4.93 25.58 -3.59
CA THR A 74 -4.87 24.92 -2.28
C THR A 74 -3.66 23.99 -2.23
N HIS A 75 -2.94 24.05 -1.13
CA HIS A 75 -1.90 23.08 -0.77
C HIS A 75 -2.21 22.48 0.59
N LEU A 76 -2.12 21.17 0.68
CA LEU A 76 -2.31 20.37 1.90
C LEU A 76 -1.09 19.47 2.07
N ASP A 77 -0.66 19.36 3.31
CA ASP A 77 0.44 18.47 3.72
C ASP A 77 0.05 17.83 5.05
N GLN A 78 0.24 16.52 5.17
CA GLN A 78 -0.11 15.77 6.37
C GLN A 78 0.83 14.59 6.57
N ASP A 79 1.26 14.45 7.82
CA ASP A 79 1.93 13.27 8.35
C ASP A 79 1.02 12.57 9.36
N LEU A 80 1.02 11.24 9.30
CA LEU A 80 0.43 10.34 10.27
C LEU A 80 1.51 9.38 10.74
N SER A 81 1.66 9.25 12.06
CA SER A 81 2.37 8.14 12.67
C SER A 81 1.41 7.36 13.56
N ALA A 82 1.42 6.05 13.47
CA ALA A 82 0.59 5.19 14.30
C ALA A 82 1.37 3.93 14.70
N ASP A 83 1.21 3.55 15.95
CA ASP A 83 1.74 2.32 16.51
C ASP A 83 0.62 1.31 16.72
N GLY A 84 1.00 0.01 16.77
CA GLY A 84 0.10 -1.07 17.10
C GLY A 84 -0.94 -1.38 16.03
N VAL A 85 -1.98 -2.06 16.45
CA VAL A 85 -3.08 -2.52 15.61
C VAL A 85 -4.43 -1.99 16.13
N PHE A 86 -5.43 -1.96 15.24
CA PHE A 86 -6.80 -1.52 15.56
C PHE A 86 -7.81 -2.68 15.61
N ASP A 87 -7.32 -3.90 15.71
CA ASP A 87 -8.07 -5.12 15.95
C ASP A 87 -7.59 -5.81 17.25
N TYR A 88 -8.32 -6.81 17.73
CA TYR A 88 -7.97 -7.55 18.94
C TYR A 88 -8.24 -9.05 18.76
N ASP A 89 -7.60 -9.86 19.61
CA ASP A 89 -7.78 -11.32 19.64
C ASP A 89 -8.85 -11.72 20.66
N PRO A 90 -10.07 -12.10 20.23
CA PRO A 90 -11.13 -12.48 21.14
C PRO A 90 -10.77 -13.67 22.06
N ALA A 91 -9.79 -14.49 21.68
CA ALA A 91 -9.34 -15.60 22.51
C ALA A 91 -8.51 -15.13 23.70
N LYS A 92 -7.94 -13.93 23.65
CA LYS A 92 -7.16 -13.34 24.74
C LYS A 92 -8.01 -12.45 25.65
N GLY A 93 -9.05 -11.87 25.13
CA GLY A 93 -9.95 -10.98 25.84
C GLY A 93 -10.36 -9.77 25.03
N ASP A 94 -11.16 -8.89 25.62
CA ASP A 94 -11.60 -7.66 24.97
C ASP A 94 -10.44 -6.66 24.90
N LEU A 95 -10.19 -6.12 23.72
CA LEU A 95 -9.12 -5.16 23.43
C LEU A 95 -7.70 -5.64 23.78
N LEU A 96 -7.46 -6.97 23.72
CA LEU A 96 -6.16 -7.57 24.00
C LEU A 96 -5.59 -8.26 22.76
N VAL A 97 -4.28 -8.13 22.58
CA VAL A 97 -3.48 -8.86 21.57
C VAL A 97 -2.18 -9.38 22.17
N SER A 98 -1.46 -10.25 21.47
CA SER A 98 -0.05 -10.52 21.70
C SER A 98 0.67 -10.43 20.36
N ARG A 99 1.46 -9.39 20.21
CA ARG A 99 2.27 -9.09 19.02
C ARG A 99 3.72 -9.34 19.35
N PHE A 100 4.45 -9.98 18.44
CA PHE A 100 5.83 -10.43 18.57
C PHE A 100 6.80 -9.63 17.70
N VAL A 101 6.27 -8.72 16.90
CA VAL A 101 6.97 -7.73 16.12
C VAL A 101 6.23 -6.39 16.32
N GLU A 102 6.95 -5.29 16.30
CA GLU A 102 6.34 -3.97 16.34
C GLU A 102 5.44 -3.80 15.11
N ASP A 103 4.23 -3.32 15.34
CA ASP A 103 3.33 -2.86 14.28
C ASP A 103 3.43 -1.34 14.23
N THR A 104 3.86 -0.81 13.09
CA THR A 104 4.04 0.64 12.90
C THR A 104 3.50 1.08 11.54
N LEU A 105 3.05 2.31 11.47
CA LEU A 105 2.64 2.98 10.24
C LEU A 105 3.09 4.43 10.26
N ASP A 106 3.94 4.80 9.30
CA ASP A 106 4.22 6.18 8.96
C ASP A 106 3.66 6.47 7.57
N ASP A 107 2.82 7.49 7.47
CA ASP A 107 2.13 7.85 6.23
C ASP A 107 2.20 9.37 6.05
N SER A 108 2.76 9.80 4.95
CA SER A 108 2.85 11.21 4.60
C SER A 108 2.23 11.48 3.24
N PHE A 109 1.48 12.57 3.10
CA PHE A 109 1.06 12.98 1.79
C PHE A 109 1.01 14.49 1.63
N SER A 110 1.29 14.94 0.44
CA SER A 110 1.08 16.31 0.00
C SER A 110 0.17 16.38 -1.20
N GLN A 111 -0.67 17.39 -1.26
CA GLN A 111 -1.52 17.65 -2.40
C GLN A 111 -1.57 19.13 -2.73
N THR A 112 -1.29 19.45 -3.99
CA THR A 112 -1.51 20.79 -4.54
C THR A 112 -2.62 20.75 -5.56
N SER A 113 -3.59 21.66 -5.45
CA SER A 113 -4.68 21.79 -6.42
C SER A 113 -4.85 23.23 -6.88
N LEU A 114 -5.26 23.37 -8.14
CA LEU A 114 -5.64 24.62 -8.80
C LEU A 114 -7.06 24.47 -9.34
N THR A 115 -7.95 25.38 -8.96
CA THR A 115 -9.26 25.52 -9.60
C THR A 115 -9.33 26.90 -10.24
N LEU A 116 -9.73 26.94 -11.49
CA LEU A 116 -10.01 28.15 -12.24
C LEU A 116 -11.43 28.05 -12.76
N GLU A 117 -12.28 28.98 -12.33
CA GLU A 117 -13.66 29.04 -12.80
C GLU A 117 -14.00 30.42 -13.33
N GLY A 118 -14.90 30.47 -14.31
CA GLY A 118 -15.28 31.74 -14.85
C GLY A 118 -16.33 31.66 -15.94
N ARG A 119 -16.75 32.85 -16.37
CA ARG A 119 -17.82 33.05 -17.36
C ARG A 119 -17.23 33.34 -18.72
N LEU A 120 -17.69 32.59 -19.73
CA LEU A 120 -17.40 32.78 -21.14
C LEU A 120 -18.70 33.10 -21.93
N GLY A 121 -19.23 34.32 -21.78
CA GLY A 121 -20.49 34.73 -22.39
C GLY A 121 -21.66 33.89 -21.83
N LYS A 122 -22.21 32.96 -22.64
CA LYS A 122 -23.34 32.10 -22.27
C LYS A 122 -22.92 30.76 -21.62
N LEU A 123 -21.66 30.60 -21.31
CA LEU A 123 -21.08 29.41 -20.71
C LEU A 123 -20.39 29.76 -19.41
N ASP A 124 -20.46 28.86 -18.45
CA ASP A 124 -19.54 28.80 -17.33
C ASP A 124 -18.46 27.73 -17.63
N ALA A 125 -17.22 28.08 -17.39
CA ALA A 125 -16.09 27.21 -17.60
C ALA A 125 -15.41 26.94 -16.26
N LEU A 126 -15.00 25.68 -16.04
CA LEU A 126 -14.23 25.27 -14.89
C LEU A 126 -13.07 24.38 -15.35
N TYR A 127 -11.91 24.70 -14.84
CA TYR A 127 -10.76 23.83 -14.85
C TYR A 127 -10.36 23.51 -13.40
N THR A 128 -10.10 22.24 -13.10
CA THR A 128 -9.43 21.84 -11.87
C THR A 128 -8.32 20.88 -12.20
N GLY A 129 -7.17 21.09 -11.56
CA GLY A 129 -6.02 20.19 -11.62
C GLY A 129 -5.49 19.94 -10.24
N ALA A 130 -5.01 18.74 -9.98
CA ALA A 130 -4.39 18.35 -8.72
C ALA A 130 -3.20 17.45 -8.96
N TYR A 131 -2.21 17.59 -8.09
CA TYR A 131 -1.06 16.69 -7.97
C TYR A 131 -0.95 16.24 -6.53
N LEU A 132 -0.82 14.93 -6.35
CA LEU A 132 -0.69 14.27 -5.06
C LEU A 132 0.56 13.39 -5.07
N GLU A 133 1.31 13.47 -3.99
CA GLU A 133 2.37 12.54 -3.60
C GLU A 133 2.02 11.95 -2.23
N ARG A 134 2.17 10.64 -2.09
CA ARG A 134 1.98 9.93 -0.82
C ARG A 134 3.02 8.86 -0.68
N GLU A 135 3.68 8.83 0.46
CA GLU A 135 4.61 7.79 0.87
C GLU A 135 4.08 7.15 2.15
N SER A 136 4.10 5.82 2.21
CA SER A 136 3.66 5.06 3.38
C SER A 136 4.68 3.97 3.67
N GLU A 137 5.16 3.93 4.91
CA GLU A 137 6.01 2.88 5.44
C GLU A 137 5.27 2.16 6.57
N GLN A 138 5.18 0.84 6.48
CA GLN A 138 4.48 0.04 7.47
C GLN A 138 5.30 -1.20 7.83
N GLN A 139 5.36 -1.54 9.12
CA GLN A 139 5.78 -2.83 9.61
C GLN A 139 4.60 -3.53 10.29
N VAL A 140 4.43 -4.81 9.99
CA VAL A 140 3.32 -5.61 10.53
C VAL A 140 3.85 -6.92 11.09
N ASP A 141 3.39 -7.28 12.29
CA ASP A 141 3.54 -8.65 12.79
C ASP A 141 2.67 -9.60 11.95
N TYR A 142 3.32 -10.46 11.20
CA TYR A 142 2.68 -11.44 10.34
C TYR A 142 2.86 -12.88 10.84
N SER A 143 3.19 -13.05 12.14
CA SER A 143 3.48 -14.34 12.75
C SER A 143 2.32 -15.33 12.61
N GLY A 144 1.08 -14.85 12.63
CA GLY A 144 -0.11 -15.67 12.38
C GLY A 144 -0.09 -16.44 11.05
N TYR A 145 0.65 -15.96 10.06
CA TYR A 145 0.84 -16.65 8.79
C TYR A 145 1.57 -17.99 8.93
N ALA A 146 2.39 -18.16 9.95
CA ALA A 146 3.07 -19.40 10.24
C ALA A 146 2.12 -20.59 10.48
N ASN A 147 0.87 -20.30 10.87
CA ASN A 147 -0.16 -21.32 11.04
C ASN A 147 -0.81 -21.78 9.73
N VAL A 148 -0.60 -21.06 8.64
CA VAL A 148 -1.32 -21.28 7.38
C VAL A 148 -0.57 -22.23 6.44
N GLY A 149 0.75 -22.38 6.58
CA GLY A 149 1.56 -23.07 5.60
C GLY A 149 2.59 -24.06 6.12
N ALA A 150 2.77 -25.17 5.40
CA ALA A 150 3.81 -26.17 5.62
C ALA A 150 5.22 -25.69 5.18
N TRP A 151 5.37 -24.45 4.72
CA TRP A 151 6.59 -23.96 4.08
C TRP A 151 7.58 -23.31 5.06
N LEU A 152 7.11 -22.85 6.22
CA LEU A 152 7.95 -22.15 7.20
C LEU A 152 9.22 -22.93 7.57
N PRO A 153 9.20 -24.28 7.79
CA PRO A 153 10.41 -25.03 8.06
C PRO A 153 11.52 -24.90 7.04
N TYR A 154 11.20 -24.65 5.77
CA TYR A 154 12.22 -24.44 4.73
C TYR A 154 13.09 -23.21 4.99
N TYR A 155 12.57 -22.22 5.70
CA TYR A 155 13.23 -20.95 5.91
C TYR A 155 13.89 -20.83 7.26
N VAL A 156 13.32 -21.48 8.30
CA VAL A 156 13.72 -21.29 9.68
C VAL A 156 14.24 -22.57 10.38
N CYS A 157 14.28 -23.71 9.67
CA CYS A 157 14.75 -24.97 10.25
C CYS A 157 16.00 -25.51 9.57
N ASN A 158 16.74 -26.36 10.28
CA ASN A 158 17.91 -27.02 9.75
C ASN A 158 17.56 -28.01 8.62
N TYR A 159 18.28 -27.92 7.52
CA TYR A 159 18.20 -28.84 6.39
C TYR A 159 19.15 -30.04 6.69
N THR A 160 18.81 -31.24 6.53
CA THR A 160 17.69 -31.96 5.90
C THR A 160 16.69 -32.52 6.91
N ALA A 161 16.98 -32.38 8.20
CA ALA A 161 16.22 -33.02 9.26
C ALA A 161 14.95 -32.26 9.64
N TYR A 162 14.93 -30.95 9.46
CA TYR A 162 13.83 -30.03 9.82
C TYR A 162 13.31 -30.19 11.26
N ASN A 163 14.22 -30.52 12.18
CA ASN A 163 13.87 -30.80 13.55
C ASN A 163 14.34 -29.72 14.55
N LEU A 164 15.26 -28.86 14.14
CA LEU A 164 15.74 -27.72 14.93
C LEU A 164 15.44 -26.45 14.15
N CYS A 165 14.60 -25.61 14.70
CA CYS A 165 14.09 -24.41 14.05
C CYS A 165 14.32 -23.19 14.94
N GLY A 166 14.62 -22.08 14.34
CA GLY A 166 14.49 -20.78 14.97
C GLY A 166 13.03 -20.42 15.23
N PRO A 167 12.78 -19.21 15.77
CA PRO A 167 11.42 -18.72 15.99
C PRO A 167 10.56 -18.75 14.72
N ALA A 168 9.26 -18.99 14.90
CA ALA A 168 8.28 -18.96 13.83
C ALA A 168 7.71 -17.54 13.57
N THR A 169 8.40 -16.52 14.06
CA THR A 169 8.02 -15.13 13.96
C THR A 169 8.25 -14.61 12.54
N VAL A 170 7.25 -13.95 11.99
CA VAL A 170 7.27 -13.38 10.64
C VAL A 170 6.84 -11.92 10.70
N SER A 171 7.58 -11.05 10.01
CA SER A 171 7.18 -9.65 9.77
C SER A 171 6.95 -9.39 8.29
N VAL A 172 6.15 -8.37 8.00
CA VAL A 172 6.04 -7.79 6.68
C VAL A 172 6.42 -6.32 6.78
N GLU A 173 7.33 -5.89 5.92
CA GLU A 173 7.71 -4.49 5.74
C GLU A 173 7.09 -4.03 4.41
N LEU A 174 6.31 -2.95 4.44
CA LEU A 174 5.57 -2.43 3.31
C LEU A 174 6.01 -1.00 3.04
N LEU A 175 6.37 -0.72 1.80
CA LEU A 175 6.67 0.63 1.32
C LEU A 175 5.79 0.89 0.11
N ASP A 176 5.00 1.95 0.17
CA ASP A 176 4.16 2.39 -0.95
C ASP A 176 4.49 3.85 -1.29
N ASP A 177 4.82 4.10 -2.55
CA ASP A 177 4.93 5.43 -3.14
C ASP A 177 3.80 5.60 -4.17
N ASN A 178 2.99 6.63 -4.00
CA ASN A 178 1.87 6.93 -4.87
C ASN A 178 1.96 8.37 -5.38
N GLN A 179 2.02 8.53 -6.69
CA GLN A 179 1.96 9.81 -7.37
C GLN A 179 0.72 9.84 -8.26
N ARG A 180 -0.06 10.92 -8.17
CA ARG A 180 -1.26 11.07 -8.98
C ARG A 180 -1.43 12.49 -9.50
N THR A 181 -1.68 12.58 -10.79
CA THR A 181 -2.00 13.83 -11.47
C THR A 181 -3.39 13.74 -12.06
N THR A 182 -4.24 14.73 -11.75
CA THR A 182 -5.62 14.76 -12.21
C THR A 182 -5.92 16.10 -12.86
N HIS A 183 -6.62 16.07 -14.00
CA HIS A 183 -7.12 17.27 -14.67
C HIS A 183 -8.57 17.08 -15.07
N GLU A 184 -9.39 18.06 -14.79
CA GLU A 184 -10.76 18.13 -15.30
C GLU A 184 -11.00 19.51 -15.93
N PHE A 185 -11.53 19.51 -17.13
CA PHE A 185 -12.06 20.70 -17.78
C PHE A 185 -13.51 20.47 -18.14
N ARG A 186 -14.40 21.38 -17.74
CA ARG A 186 -15.81 21.34 -18.08
C ARG A 186 -16.37 22.70 -18.45
N VAL A 187 -17.40 22.67 -19.26
CA VAL A 187 -18.23 23.82 -19.60
C VAL A 187 -19.68 23.49 -19.31
N SER A 188 -20.41 24.50 -18.82
CA SER A 188 -21.85 24.40 -18.52
C SER A 188 -22.58 25.57 -19.13
N SER A 189 -23.85 25.38 -19.49
CA SER A 189 -24.72 26.48 -19.81
C SER A 189 -24.99 27.30 -18.55
N ASN A 190 -24.96 28.64 -18.68
CA ASN A 190 -25.29 29.54 -17.59
C ASN A 190 -26.69 30.16 -17.72
N GLU A 191 -27.07 31.01 -16.75
CA GLU A 191 -28.39 31.67 -16.70
C GLU A 191 -28.72 32.55 -17.92
N VAL A 192 -27.69 33.00 -18.64
CA VAL A 192 -27.84 33.84 -19.83
C VAL A 192 -28.05 33.00 -21.11
N SER A 193 -28.03 31.69 -20.99
CA SER A 193 -28.25 30.77 -22.10
C SER A 193 -29.69 30.83 -22.58
N ASP A 194 -29.90 31.02 -23.89
CA ASP A 194 -31.22 31.02 -24.52
C ASP A 194 -31.74 29.59 -24.80
N LEU A 195 -31.07 28.56 -24.36
CA LEU A 195 -31.45 27.19 -24.62
C LEU A 195 -32.60 26.74 -23.68
N PRO A 196 -33.52 25.91 -24.17
CA PRO A 196 -34.63 25.39 -23.34
C PRO A 196 -34.16 24.24 -22.40
N PHE A 197 -32.89 24.03 -22.27
CA PHE A 197 -32.28 23.03 -21.39
C PHE A 197 -30.93 23.53 -20.90
N SER A 198 -30.48 23.02 -19.76
CA SER A 198 -29.11 23.19 -19.28
C SER A 198 -28.23 21.98 -19.62
N TYR A 199 -26.93 22.20 -19.75
CA TYR A 199 -25.99 21.14 -20.00
C TYR A 199 -24.66 21.41 -19.34
N THR A 200 -23.95 20.31 -19.06
CA THR A 200 -22.54 20.27 -18.68
C THR A 200 -21.83 19.26 -19.55
N ALA A 201 -20.66 19.60 -20.07
CA ALA A 201 -19.81 18.68 -20.81
C ALA A 201 -18.36 18.89 -20.41
N GLY A 202 -17.57 17.85 -20.41
CA GLY A 202 -16.17 17.95 -20.00
C GLY A 202 -15.30 16.79 -20.40
N VAL A 203 -14.02 16.98 -20.10
CA VAL A 203 -12.97 15.98 -20.22
C VAL A 203 -12.27 15.83 -18.87
N PHE A 204 -11.97 14.59 -18.53
CA PHE A 204 -11.23 14.19 -17.33
C PHE A 204 -10.00 13.39 -17.76
N ILE A 205 -8.84 13.73 -17.23
CA ILE A 205 -7.57 13.06 -17.45
C ILE A 205 -6.98 12.75 -16.08
N ASP A 206 -6.56 11.51 -15.87
CA ASP A 206 -5.98 11.04 -14.62
C ASP A 206 -4.81 10.12 -14.92
N GLU A 207 -3.73 10.32 -14.21
CA GLU A 207 -2.55 9.45 -14.21
C GLU A 207 -2.19 9.13 -12.77
N SER A 208 -2.04 7.84 -12.47
CA SER A 208 -1.64 7.36 -11.15
C SER A 208 -0.50 6.35 -11.28
N ILE A 209 0.55 6.56 -10.51
CA ILE A 209 1.68 5.66 -10.40
C ILE A 209 1.74 5.19 -8.95
N LEU A 210 1.66 3.87 -8.74
CA LEU A 210 1.85 3.24 -7.45
C LEU A 210 3.06 2.31 -7.56
N GLU A 211 4.08 2.60 -6.78
CA GLU A 211 5.23 1.71 -6.56
C GLU A 211 5.11 1.09 -5.17
N THR A 212 5.18 -0.23 -5.11
CA THR A 212 5.00 -1.01 -3.89
C THR A 212 6.22 -1.91 -3.71
N GLU A 213 6.84 -1.85 -2.54
CA GLU A 213 7.88 -2.77 -2.11
C GLU A 213 7.42 -3.46 -0.83
N ASN A 214 7.17 -4.77 -0.88
CA ASN A 214 6.73 -5.56 0.26
C ASN A 214 7.73 -6.66 0.55
N ASP A 215 8.33 -6.65 1.72
CA ASP A 215 9.31 -7.62 2.16
C ASP A 215 8.73 -8.53 3.26
N TYR A 216 8.68 -9.83 3.00
CA TYR A 216 8.22 -10.84 3.95
C TYR A 216 9.44 -11.49 4.61
N CYS A 217 9.59 -11.25 5.90
CA CYS A 217 10.79 -11.57 6.66
C CYS A 217 10.51 -12.65 7.69
N TYR A 218 11.16 -13.80 7.52
CA TYR A 218 11.10 -14.96 8.40
C TYR A 218 12.21 -14.85 9.43
N LEU A 219 11.93 -14.26 10.58
CA LEU A 219 12.94 -13.82 11.56
C LEU A 219 13.76 -14.98 12.11
N GLY A 220 13.18 -16.16 12.24
CA GLY A 220 13.91 -17.37 12.61
C GLY A 220 15.01 -17.81 11.65
N THR A 221 15.10 -17.22 10.46
CA THR A 221 16.18 -17.49 9.50
C THR A 221 17.54 -16.98 10.00
N ASP A 222 17.56 -15.95 10.82
CA ASP A 222 18.79 -15.39 11.40
C ASP A 222 19.27 -16.17 12.62
N HIS A 223 18.50 -17.15 13.07
CA HIS A 223 18.88 -18.03 14.19
C HIS A 223 20.05 -18.96 13.80
N PRO A 224 20.98 -19.28 14.75
CA PRO A 224 22.13 -20.14 14.47
C PRO A 224 21.79 -21.50 13.86
N TYR A 225 20.65 -22.08 14.16
CA TYR A 225 20.20 -23.36 13.56
C TYR A 225 19.80 -23.21 12.09
N ALA A 226 19.28 -22.04 11.73
CA ALA A 226 18.70 -21.78 10.44
C ALA A 226 19.69 -21.15 9.46
N SER A 227 20.53 -20.22 9.93
CA SER A 227 21.30 -19.31 9.06
C SER A 227 22.28 -19.98 8.09
N ALA A 228 22.83 -21.15 8.48
CA ALA A 228 23.80 -21.88 7.63
C ALA A 228 23.26 -23.22 7.12
N GLY A 229 22.14 -23.69 7.61
CA GLY A 229 21.65 -25.03 7.36
C GLY A 229 20.22 -25.14 6.88
N THR A 230 19.56 -24.03 6.51
CA THR A 230 18.21 -24.11 5.95
C THR A 230 18.21 -24.60 4.50
N TRP A 231 17.09 -25.12 4.03
CA TRP A 231 16.91 -25.44 2.62
C TRP A 231 17.13 -24.19 1.73
N ALA A 232 16.65 -23.05 2.18
CA ALA A 232 16.88 -21.78 1.51
C ALA A 232 18.38 -21.42 1.42
N ALA A 233 19.15 -21.65 2.49
CA ALA A 233 20.61 -21.47 2.48
C ALA A 233 21.30 -22.41 1.51
N TYR A 234 20.89 -23.68 1.49
CA TYR A 234 21.42 -24.68 0.59
C TYR A 234 21.18 -24.28 -0.89
N GLN A 235 19.97 -23.84 -1.22
CA GLN A 235 19.62 -23.41 -2.59
C GLN A 235 20.36 -22.16 -3.04
N ALA A 236 20.77 -21.30 -2.12
CA ALA A 236 21.40 -20.01 -2.44
C ALA A 236 22.93 -20.01 -2.40
N ASN A 237 23.57 -21.18 -2.18
CA ASN A 237 25.02 -21.26 -2.01
C ASN A 237 25.56 -20.32 -0.93
N ASN A 238 25.21 -20.62 0.32
CA ASN A 238 25.60 -19.92 1.55
C ASN A 238 26.95 -19.12 1.49
N PRO A 239 27.08 -17.89 2.08
CA PRO A 239 26.09 -17.23 2.91
C PRO A 239 24.99 -16.59 2.08
N LEU A 240 23.77 -16.63 2.61
CA LEU A 240 22.62 -16.02 1.98
C LEU A 240 22.69 -14.50 2.04
N PRO A 241 22.73 -13.77 0.93
CA PRO A 241 22.06 -12.48 0.91
C PRO A 241 20.56 -12.74 1.07
N GLY A 242 19.79 -11.81 1.57
CA GLY A 242 18.33 -11.86 1.47
C GLY A 242 17.86 -11.95 0.01
N ALA A 243 16.58 -11.95 -0.20
CA ALA A 243 15.99 -11.84 -1.52
C ALA A 243 16.52 -10.59 -2.24
N TRP A 244 16.62 -10.61 -3.55
CA TRP A 244 17.06 -9.48 -4.35
C TRP A 244 16.22 -9.36 -5.62
N SER A 245 15.90 -8.10 -5.98
CA SER A 245 15.20 -7.75 -7.19
C SER A 245 16.14 -7.60 -8.38
N ARG A 246 15.62 -7.45 -9.58
CA ARG A 246 16.41 -7.13 -10.78
C ARG A 246 17.12 -5.80 -10.67
N GLU A 247 16.54 -4.83 -9.97
CA GLU A 247 17.13 -3.52 -9.71
C GLU A 247 18.35 -3.59 -8.76
N GLY A 248 18.65 -4.79 -8.25
CA GLY A 248 19.86 -5.04 -7.46
C GLY A 248 19.70 -4.73 -5.97
N ARG A 249 18.49 -4.41 -5.50
CA ARG A 249 18.21 -4.29 -4.06
C ARG A 249 18.40 -5.64 -3.39
N VAL A 250 19.30 -5.71 -2.43
CA VAL A 250 19.55 -6.91 -1.64
C VAL A 250 18.95 -6.72 -0.27
N ARG A 251 18.04 -7.59 0.09
CA ARG A 251 17.36 -7.59 1.37
C ARG A 251 18.19 -8.31 2.42
N ARG A 252 17.85 -8.09 3.70
CA ARG A 252 18.47 -8.83 4.80
C ARG A 252 18.16 -10.33 4.70
N PRO A 253 18.99 -11.22 5.28
CA PRO A 253 18.83 -12.68 5.15
C PRO A 253 17.46 -13.21 5.54
N ALA A 254 16.79 -12.62 6.54
CA ALA A 254 15.47 -13.04 6.96
C ALA A 254 14.38 -12.81 5.89
N CYS A 255 14.52 -11.80 5.02
CA CYS A 255 13.50 -11.44 4.04
C CYS A 255 13.63 -12.31 2.78
N ARG A 256 12.71 -13.25 2.61
CA ARG A 256 12.77 -14.33 1.61
C ARG A 256 11.80 -14.19 0.47
N PHE A 257 10.66 -13.60 0.72
CA PHE A 257 9.66 -13.32 -0.30
C PHE A 257 9.48 -11.81 -0.40
N PHE A 258 9.27 -11.33 -1.60
CA PHE A 258 9.01 -9.91 -1.83
C PHE A 258 8.06 -9.68 -3.00
N ASN A 259 7.44 -8.51 -2.98
CA ASN A 259 6.72 -7.94 -4.10
C ASN A 259 7.32 -6.56 -4.37
N ASP A 260 7.99 -6.38 -5.52
CA ASP A 260 8.40 -5.09 -6.03
C ASP A 260 7.56 -4.82 -7.27
N LEU A 261 6.54 -3.99 -7.12
CA LEU A 261 5.51 -3.81 -8.15
C LEU A 261 5.35 -2.34 -8.48
N LYS A 262 5.20 -2.04 -9.76
CA LYS A 262 4.80 -0.73 -10.23
C LYS A 262 3.53 -0.87 -11.05
N ARG A 263 2.51 -0.12 -10.68
CA ARG A 263 1.25 0.01 -11.40
C ARG A 263 1.10 1.43 -11.91
N THR A 264 0.93 1.55 -13.21
CA THR A 264 0.59 2.83 -13.84
C THR A 264 -0.83 2.74 -14.38
N GLU A 265 -1.66 3.72 -14.05
CA GLU A 265 -3.02 3.84 -14.55
C GLU A 265 -3.16 5.17 -15.26
N GLU A 266 -3.59 5.15 -16.52
CA GLU A 266 -3.90 6.33 -17.32
C GLU A 266 -5.37 6.29 -17.73
N GLN A 267 -6.11 7.32 -17.40
CA GLN A 267 -7.51 7.44 -17.79
C GLN A 267 -7.78 8.73 -18.53
N THR A 268 -8.48 8.62 -19.65
CA THR A 268 -9.09 9.76 -20.33
C THR A 268 -10.59 9.52 -20.45
N ALA A 269 -11.40 10.47 -19.99
CA ALA A 269 -12.84 10.36 -20.04
C ALA A 269 -13.48 11.63 -20.61
N TYR A 270 -14.52 11.44 -21.41
CA TYR A 270 -15.39 12.48 -21.92
C TYR A 270 -16.78 12.26 -21.32
N PHE A 271 -17.41 13.32 -20.85
CA PHE A 271 -18.73 13.24 -20.25
C PHE A 271 -19.61 14.41 -20.69
N ALA A 272 -20.90 14.15 -20.72
CA ALA A 272 -21.90 15.19 -20.92
C ALA A 272 -23.18 14.81 -20.18
N GLU A 273 -23.86 15.82 -19.64
CA GLU A 273 -25.17 15.73 -19.02
C GLU A 273 -26.04 16.86 -19.50
N MET A 274 -27.31 16.59 -19.71
CA MET A 274 -28.34 17.55 -20.10
C MET A 274 -29.53 17.46 -19.20
N THR A 275 -30.07 18.60 -18.77
CA THR A 275 -31.28 18.68 -17.96
C THR A 275 -32.36 19.41 -18.72
N PHE A 276 -33.45 18.73 -18.98
CA PHE A 276 -34.62 19.23 -19.72
C PHE A 276 -35.76 19.52 -18.73
N PRO A 277 -36.17 20.76 -18.49
CA PRO A 277 -37.38 21.06 -17.73
C PRO A 277 -38.62 20.66 -18.53
N VAL A 278 -39.23 19.53 -18.16
CA VAL A 278 -40.42 18.99 -18.84
C VAL A 278 -41.68 19.69 -18.33
N SER A 279 -41.69 20.09 -17.07
CA SER A 279 -42.76 20.90 -16.47
C SER A 279 -42.24 21.58 -15.20
N ASP A 280 -43.06 22.45 -14.57
CA ASP A 280 -42.72 23.15 -13.31
C ASP A 280 -42.38 22.20 -12.13
N LYS A 281 -42.63 20.91 -12.31
CA LYS A 281 -42.44 19.90 -11.25
C LYS A 281 -41.61 18.68 -11.68
N LEU A 282 -41.14 18.69 -12.93
CA LEU A 282 -40.46 17.53 -13.52
C LEU A 282 -39.33 17.95 -14.43
N ASP A 283 -38.12 17.53 -14.11
CA ASP A 283 -36.95 17.62 -14.96
C ASP A 283 -36.54 16.21 -15.43
N LEU A 284 -36.13 16.13 -16.70
CA LEU A 284 -35.51 14.95 -17.29
C LEU A 284 -34.00 15.19 -17.40
N ILE A 285 -33.21 14.36 -16.72
CA ILE A 285 -31.74 14.39 -16.75
C ILE A 285 -31.25 13.21 -17.57
N VAL A 286 -30.39 13.50 -18.56
CA VAL A 286 -29.75 12.48 -19.40
C VAL A 286 -28.25 12.74 -19.42
N GLY A 287 -27.46 11.76 -19.02
CA GLY A 287 -26.01 11.85 -19.00
C GLY A 287 -25.35 10.64 -19.66
N ALA A 288 -24.15 10.86 -20.17
CA ALA A 288 -23.27 9.82 -20.70
C ALA A 288 -21.81 10.12 -20.38
N ARG A 289 -21.04 9.06 -20.16
CA ARG A 289 -19.58 9.10 -19.99
C ARG A 289 -18.96 8.00 -20.83
N LYS A 290 -17.96 8.35 -21.63
CA LYS A 290 -17.07 7.42 -22.31
C LYS A 290 -15.67 7.61 -21.74
N TYR A 291 -14.99 6.52 -21.41
CA TYR A 291 -13.62 6.58 -20.94
C TYR A 291 -12.77 5.50 -21.60
N ASP A 292 -11.50 5.77 -21.68
CA ASP A 292 -10.44 4.83 -21.99
C ASP A 292 -9.55 4.74 -20.72
N LEU A 293 -9.24 3.52 -20.29
CA LEU A 293 -8.40 3.25 -19.13
C LEU A 293 -7.34 2.24 -19.55
N ASP A 294 -6.09 2.69 -19.47
CA ASP A 294 -4.92 1.84 -19.63
C ASP A 294 -4.31 1.55 -18.26
N VAL A 295 -4.01 0.27 -18.01
CA VAL A 295 -3.36 -0.18 -16.78
C VAL A 295 -2.14 -0.99 -17.17
N ASP A 296 -0.97 -0.48 -16.81
CA ASP A 296 0.30 -1.18 -16.96
C ASP A 296 0.78 -1.67 -15.60
N TYR A 297 1.30 -2.89 -15.58
CA TYR A 297 1.72 -3.56 -14.36
C TYR A 297 3.07 -4.23 -14.57
N THR A 298 4.08 -3.73 -13.90
CA THR A 298 5.46 -4.21 -14.00
C THR A 298 6.01 -4.58 -12.65
N GLY A 299 7.08 -5.37 -12.61
CA GLY A 299 7.79 -5.70 -11.37
C GLY A 299 7.99 -7.19 -11.16
N GLN A 300 8.17 -7.57 -9.92
CA GLN A 300 8.52 -8.95 -9.52
C GLN A 300 7.81 -9.33 -8.23
N SER A 301 7.32 -10.56 -8.17
CA SER A 301 6.77 -11.16 -6.95
C SER A 301 7.36 -12.57 -6.82
N LYS A 302 8.28 -12.77 -5.88
CA LYS A 302 9.00 -14.05 -5.80
C LYS A 302 9.67 -14.31 -4.45
N PHE A 303 10.02 -15.58 -4.24
CA PHE A 303 11.04 -15.98 -3.30
C PHE A 303 12.41 -15.78 -3.93
N GLY A 304 13.14 -14.76 -3.51
CA GLY A 304 14.41 -14.38 -4.09
C GLY A 304 15.57 -15.21 -3.59
N TYR A 305 16.09 -16.10 -4.43
CA TYR A 305 17.39 -16.70 -4.21
C TYR A 305 18.32 -16.29 -5.34
N ARG A 306 19.48 -15.81 -4.98
CA ARG A 306 20.45 -15.37 -5.96
C ARG A 306 20.91 -16.49 -6.93
N GLY A 307 20.74 -17.74 -6.61
CA GLY A 307 21.28 -18.84 -7.43
C GLY A 307 20.24 -19.66 -8.15
N SER A 308 19.07 -19.94 -7.53
CA SER A 308 18.14 -20.92 -8.07
C SER A 308 17.22 -20.37 -9.15
N ASN A 309 16.90 -19.06 -9.10
CA ASN A 309 16.00 -18.47 -10.09
C ASN A 309 16.72 -18.17 -11.39
N VAL A 310 17.96 -17.73 -11.32
CA VAL A 310 18.80 -17.51 -12.53
C VAL A 310 19.11 -18.83 -13.25
N ALA A 311 19.36 -19.91 -12.50
CA ALA A 311 19.65 -21.21 -13.09
C ALA A 311 18.43 -21.92 -13.66
N ASN A 312 17.23 -21.63 -13.18
CA ASN A 312 16.00 -22.32 -13.58
C ASN A 312 15.06 -21.45 -14.44
N GLY A 313 15.43 -20.22 -14.76
CA GLY A 313 14.61 -19.30 -15.56
C GLY A 313 13.22 -18.99 -14.96
N ARG A 314 13.08 -19.10 -13.64
CA ARG A 314 11.81 -18.94 -12.95
C ARG A 314 11.73 -17.61 -12.20
N ASP A 315 12.11 -16.53 -12.83
CA ASP A 315 11.70 -15.23 -12.39
C ASP A 315 10.25 -15.02 -12.83
N TYR A 316 9.36 -14.90 -11.87
CA TYR A 316 7.98 -14.50 -12.15
C TYR A 316 7.96 -12.98 -12.28
N ASP A 317 8.22 -12.52 -13.47
CA ASP A 317 8.00 -11.12 -13.83
C ASP A 317 6.50 -10.95 -14.14
N VAL A 318 5.86 -10.05 -13.48
CA VAL A 318 4.43 -9.78 -13.66
C VAL A 318 4.15 -8.72 -14.74
N SER A 319 5.20 -8.14 -15.33
CA SER A 319 5.05 -7.14 -16.40
C SER A 319 4.41 -7.68 -17.68
N GLY A 320 4.38 -9.00 -17.86
CA GLY A 320 3.99 -9.61 -19.14
C GLY A 320 5.06 -9.46 -20.23
N ASP A 321 6.10 -8.68 -20.03
CA ASP A 321 7.29 -8.63 -20.90
C ASP A 321 8.37 -9.57 -20.37
N HIS A 322 8.35 -10.79 -20.85
CA HIS A 322 9.35 -11.81 -20.51
C HIS A 322 10.59 -11.79 -21.40
N SER A 323 10.76 -10.74 -22.21
CA SER A 323 11.89 -10.63 -23.15
C SER A 323 13.25 -10.55 -22.44
N ALA A 324 13.27 -10.13 -21.18
CA ALA A 324 14.45 -10.03 -20.35
C ALA A 324 14.61 -11.21 -19.37
N ASP A 325 13.67 -12.15 -19.33
CA ASP A 325 13.80 -13.34 -18.48
C ASP A 325 14.91 -14.23 -19.05
N PRO A 326 15.91 -14.61 -18.26
CA PRO A 326 16.86 -15.60 -18.71
C PRO A 326 16.15 -16.92 -18.95
N LEU A 327 16.21 -17.41 -20.17
CA LEU A 327 15.72 -18.72 -20.59
C LEU A 327 16.50 -19.85 -19.92
#